data_10dd302cd7a918c0fa88fbd09b7c3ad1
#
_entry.id   10dd302cd7a918c0fa88fbd09b7c3ad1
#
_cell.length_a   1.000
_cell.length_b   1.000
_cell.length_c   1.000
_cell.angle_alpha   90.00
_cell.angle_beta   90.00
_cell.angle_gamma   90.00
#
_symmetry.space_group_name_H-M   'P 1'
#
loop_
_entity.id
_entity.type
_entity.pdbx_description
1 polymer ?
#
loop_
_entity_poly.entity_id
_entity_poly.type
_entity_poly.pdbx_seq_one_letter_code
_entity_poly.pdbx_strand_id
1 'polypeptide(L)'
;MSTNKKQKCKQINKCARIFSVIICFTTLIFAQYQIGYYSTIFQDPDRSNRNIETKIYYPATIIDDSTVTAIGQFPVIVFGHGFLMSWDTYQNVWEEFVPEGYIMVFPTTEGGLFSTDHQQFGWDLQFLVTKIQNEGLNNNSPIYNSVDNNTALMGHSMGGGAAFLAADSLCNSGNNHLKTIIGLAPAESSSNGVSSIASALNITVPALILSGSQDGVTPPTDHHIPIYNNLSSNCKTFISISGGGHCYFANPNIFCDIAESSASNGISISRIEQQSISFDFLNLWLDYTLKRDCSYFSVFQDSLFNSNSITFDQLCLQNPTANIIENEGVLTSSIIGTGYQWYLDNSIIPYANEISYSPNIDGHYNVEVFFLSGCPTISNSYNFIIDLGVLEKFIPINHAIYQNYPN
;
A
#
# COMPACT_ATOMS: atom_id res chain seq x y z
N MET A 1 75.23 -22.41 -47.85
CA MET A 1 75.79 -21.03 -47.99
C MET A 1 74.85 -20.10 -47.27
N SER A 2 75.30 -19.68 -46.10
CA SER A 2 75.64 -18.30 -45.70
C SER A 2 74.36 -17.45 -45.54
N THR A 3 74.10 -16.72 -44.50
CA THR A 3 74.75 -16.27 -43.27
C THR A 3 73.74 -15.54 -42.38
N ASN A 4 73.93 -15.69 -41.08
CA ASN A 4 73.39 -14.88 -40.01
C ASN A 4 73.15 -13.40 -40.26
N LYS A 5 72.07 -12.89 -39.58
CA LYS A 5 72.27 -11.71 -38.75
C LYS A 5 71.16 -11.64 -37.70
N LYS A 6 71.60 -11.68 -36.44
CA LYS A 6 70.87 -11.39 -35.21
C LYS A 6 70.52 -9.90 -35.15
N GLN A 7 69.28 -9.58 -34.81
CA GLN A 7 68.95 -8.30 -34.13
C GLN A 7 68.06 -8.53 -32.92
N LYS A 8 68.61 -8.22 -31.75
CA LYS A 8 67.94 -8.17 -30.45
C LYS A 8 66.94 -7.00 -30.49
N CYS A 9 65.67 -7.25 -30.21
CA CYS A 9 64.76 -6.21 -29.80
C CYS A 9 64.33 -6.48 -28.37
N LYS A 10 64.48 -5.48 -27.53
CA LYS A 10 64.23 -5.49 -26.10
C LYS A 10 62.71 -5.68 -25.84
N GLN A 11 62.31 -6.72 -25.12
CA GLN A 11 61.02 -6.88 -24.55
C GLN A 11 60.88 -5.93 -23.35
N ILE A 12 59.98 -4.94 -23.46
CA ILE A 12 59.53 -4.15 -22.32
C ILE A 12 58.26 -4.86 -21.81
N ASN A 13 58.40 -5.57 -20.70
CA ASN A 13 57.27 -6.14 -19.98
C ASN A 13 56.45 -5.00 -19.35
N LYS A 14 55.31 -4.67 -19.90
CA LYS A 14 54.24 -3.96 -19.20
C LYS A 14 53.30 -4.99 -18.61
N CYS A 15 53.49 -5.32 -17.31
CA CYS A 15 52.46 -5.96 -16.51
C CYS A 15 51.26 -5.01 -16.38
N ALA A 16 50.26 -5.17 -17.22
CA ALA A 16 48.94 -4.61 -16.94
C ALA A 16 48.29 -5.46 -15.83
N ARG A 17 48.28 -4.95 -14.61
CA ARG A 17 47.45 -5.50 -13.51
C ARG A 17 46.01 -5.16 -13.85
N ILE A 18 45.27 -6.13 -14.35
CA ILE A 18 43.82 -6.07 -14.40
C ILE A 18 43.31 -6.25 -12.95
N PHE A 19 42.94 -5.15 -12.33
CA PHE A 19 42.13 -5.19 -11.10
C PHE A 19 40.69 -5.58 -11.53
N SER A 20 40.37 -6.86 -11.45
CA SER A 20 38.98 -7.31 -11.45
C SER A 20 38.34 -6.84 -10.14
N VAL A 21 37.60 -5.73 -10.19
CA VAL A 21 36.69 -5.36 -9.12
C VAL A 21 35.53 -6.34 -9.21
N ILE A 22 35.59 -7.38 -8.38
CA ILE A 22 34.42 -8.24 -8.12
C ILE A 22 33.49 -7.37 -7.27
N ILE A 23 32.51 -6.73 -7.91
CA ILE A 23 31.37 -6.14 -7.24
C ILE A 23 30.53 -7.32 -6.74
N CYS A 24 30.74 -7.69 -5.49
CA CYS A 24 29.89 -8.64 -4.80
C CYS A 24 28.55 -7.91 -4.57
N PHE A 25 27.60 -8.11 -5.49
CA PHE A 25 26.20 -7.82 -5.21
C PHE A 25 25.78 -8.80 -4.10
N THR A 26 25.85 -8.38 -2.85
CA THR A 26 25.11 -9.02 -1.80
C THR A 26 23.64 -8.71 -2.10
N THR A 27 22.97 -9.59 -2.83
CA THR A 27 21.52 -9.68 -2.77
C THR A 27 21.21 -9.93 -1.30
N LEU A 28 20.65 -8.94 -0.61
CA LEU A 28 19.97 -9.16 0.65
C LEU A 28 18.80 -10.08 0.29
N ILE A 29 19.01 -11.39 0.46
CA ILE A 29 17.92 -12.35 0.50
C ILE A 29 17.20 -11.99 1.81
N PHE A 30 16.14 -11.17 1.73
CA PHE A 30 15.19 -11.09 2.83
C PHE A 30 14.66 -12.50 2.99
N ALA A 31 14.91 -13.10 4.14
CA ALA A 31 14.37 -14.42 4.45
C ALA A 31 12.84 -14.25 4.47
N GLN A 32 12.17 -14.84 3.49
CA GLN A 32 10.71 -14.90 3.46
C GLN A 32 10.21 -15.55 4.75
N TYR A 33 9.14 -15.00 5.31
CA TYR A 33 8.54 -15.56 6.52
C TYR A 33 7.92 -16.93 6.22
N GLN A 34 7.88 -17.79 7.23
CA GLN A 34 7.08 -19.01 7.18
C GLN A 34 5.61 -18.66 7.45
N ILE A 35 4.70 -19.57 7.08
CA ILE A 35 3.27 -19.35 7.21
C ILE A 35 2.75 -20.00 8.50
N GLY A 36 2.42 -19.17 9.49
CA GLY A 36 1.60 -19.56 10.62
C GLY A 36 0.12 -19.39 10.28
N TYR A 37 -0.75 -20.18 10.91
CA TYR A 37 -2.20 -20.08 10.69
C TYR A 37 -2.99 -20.47 11.94
N TYR A 38 -4.21 -19.98 12.04
CA TYR A 38 -5.21 -20.44 13.00
C TYR A 38 -6.62 -20.18 12.52
N SER A 39 -7.58 -20.81 13.17
CA SER A 39 -9.01 -20.62 12.90
C SER A 39 -9.70 -20.13 14.16
N THR A 40 -10.62 -19.21 13.98
CA THR A 40 -11.40 -18.66 15.09
C THR A 40 -12.82 -18.34 14.63
N ILE A 41 -13.72 -18.12 15.61
CA ILE A 41 -15.07 -17.62 15.36
C ILE A 41 -15.18 -16.28 16.09
N PHE A 42 -15.32 -15.22 15.34
CA PHE A 42 -15.65 -13.91 15.86
C PHE A 42 -17.16 -13.73 15.97
N GLN A 43 -17.59 -12.99 16.96
CA GLN A 43 -19.01 -12.64 17.13
C GLN A 43 -19.19 -11.15 16.89
N ASP A 44 -20.09 -10.81 15.98
CA ASP A 44 -20.48 -9.43 15.72
C ASP A 44 -21.66 -9.03 16.62
N PRO A 45 -21.46 -8.22 17.65
CA PRO A 45 -22.50 -7.87 18.61
C PRO A 45 -23.61 -7.01 17.98
N ASP A 46 -23.30 -6.22 16.97
CA ASP A 46 -24.23 -5.31 16.32
C ASP A 46 -25.22 -6.07 15.41
N ARG A 47 -24.88 -7.32 15.07
CA ARG A 47 -25.72 -8.22 14.26
C ARG A 47 -26.15 -9.46 15.07
N SER A 48 -26.71 -9.25 16.26
CA SER A 48 -27.23 -10.32 17.14
C SER A 48 -26.21 -11.42 17.46
N ASN A 49 -24.95 -11.04 17.66
CA ASN A 49 -23.81 -11.93 17.87
C ASN A 49 -23.62 -12.93 16.71
N ARG A 50 -23.77 -12.45 15.48
CA ARG A 50 -23.50 -13.26 14.27
C ARG A 50 -22.11 -13.86 14.35
N ASN A 51 -22.06 -15.17 14.22
CA ASN A 51 -20.80 -15.90 14.15
C ASN A 51 -20.14 -15.71 12.78
N ILE A 52 -18.88 -15.27 12.78
CA ILE A 52 -18.05 -15.12 11.59
C ILE A 52 -16.86 -16.07 11.75
N GLU A 53 -16.99 -17.25 11.18
CA GLU A 53 -15.88 -18.19 11.10
C GLU A 53 -14.79 -17.59 10.21
N THR A 54 -13.54 -17.60 10.70
CA THR A 54 -12.45 -16.88 10.06
C THR A 54 -11.17 -17.72 10.09
N LYS A 55 -10.50 -17.79 8.94
CA LYS A 55 -9.15 -18.34 8.79
C LYS A 55 -8.15 -17.18 8.73
N ILE A 56 -7.07 -17.31 9.49
CA ILE A 56 -6.03 -16.28 9.57
C ILE A 56 -4.68 -16.94 9.30
N TYR A 57 -3.96 -16.37 8.33
CA TYR A 57 -2.59 -16.75 7.97
C TYR A 57 -1.68 -15.56 8.27
N TYR A 58 -0.50 -15.81 8.84
CA TYR A 58 0.37 -14.73 9.29
C TYR A 58 1.85 -15.10 9.20
N PRO A 59 2.75 -14.11 9.09
CA PRO A 59 4.18 -14.32 9.12
C PRO A 59 4.63 -15.00 10.40
N ALA A 60 5.31 -16.14 10.29
CA ALA A 60 5.79 -16.93 11.40
C ALA A 60 7.24 -17.34 11.20
N THR A 61 7.87 -17.91 12.23
CA THR A 61 9.22 -18.47 12.15
C THR A 61 9.25 -19.93 11.70
N ILE A 62 8.12 -20.63 11.85
CA ILE A 62 7.91 -22.02 11.42
C ILE A 62 6.51 -22.15 10.81
N ILE A 63 6.32 -23.14 9.95
CA ILE A 63 5.01 -23.51 9.40
C ILE A 63 4.30 -24.37 10.43
N ASP A 64 3.26 -23.84 11.09
CA ASP A 64 2.42 -24.63 11.99
C ASP A 64 1.13 -23.89 12.38
N ASP A 65 0.18 -24.64 12.97
CA ASP A 65 -1.03 -24.09 13.58
C ASP A 65 -0.73 -23.38 14.89
N SER A 66 -1.30 -22.21 15.05
CA SER A 66 -1.20 -21.37 16.27
C SER A 66 0.24 -21.11 16.75
N THR A 67 1.20 -21.16 15.84
CA THR A 67 2.60 -20.87 16.14
C THR A 67 2.82 -19.39 16.43
N VAL A 68 3.95 -19.07 17.04
CA VAL A 68 4.30 -17.67 17.35
C VAL A 68 4.56 -16.89 16.07
N THR A 69 3.95 -15.71 15.96
CA THR A 69 4.25 -14.77 14.87
C THR A 69 5.74 -14.41 14.84
N ALA A 70 6.25 -14.14 13.64
CA ALA A 70 7.57 -13.55 13.48
C ALA A 70 7.62 -12.15 14.15
N ILE A 71 8.83 -11.71 14.51
CA ILE A 71 9.02 -10.39 15.11
C ILE A 71 8.75 -9.32 14.06
N GLY A 72 7.81 -8.44 14.34
CA GLY A 72 7.42 -7.33 13.46
C GLY A 72 5.97 -6.93 13.65
N GLN A 73 5.58 -5.89 12.94
CA GLN A 73 4.17 -5.50 12.76
C GLN A 73 3.85 -5.64 11.27
N PHE A 74 2.76 -6.32 10.97
CA PHE A 74 2.40 -6.72 9.64
C PHE A 74 1.05 -6.13 9.24
N PRO A 75 0.96 -5.48 8.08
CA PRO A 75 -0.31 -4.99 7.57
C PRO A 75 -1.25 -6.16 7.25
N VAL A 76 -2.55 -5.85 7.25
CA VAL A 76 -3.61 -6.85 7.13
C VAL A 76 -4.29 -6.78 5.77
N ILE A 77 -4.62 -7.94 5.22
CA ILE A 77 -5.49 -8.07 4.05
C ILE A 77 -6.71 -8.90 4.45
N VAL A 78 -7.88 -8.29 4.48
CA VAL A 78 -9.16 -8.99 4.67
C VAL A 78 -9.69 -9.36 3.29
N PHE A 79 -9.84 -10.66 3.03
CA PHE A 79 -10.12 -11.19 1.69
C PHE A 79 -11.50 -11.83 1.60
N GLY A 80 -12.34 -11.36 0.64
CA GLY A 80 -13.64 -11.93 0.31
C GLY A 80 -13.54 -12.96 -0.82
N HIS A 81 -14.04 -14.19 -0.58
CA HIS A 81 -14.07 -15.27 -1.57
C HIS A 81 -15.21 -15.12 -2.59
N GLY A 82 -15.08 -15.79 -3.74
CA GLY A 82 -16.12 -15.84 -4.78
C GLY A 82 -17.31 -16.74 -4.40
N PHE A 83 -18.41 -16.59 -5.16
CA PHE A 83 -19.61 -17.42 -4.99
C PHE A 83 -19.31 -18.89 -5.20
N LEU A 84 -19.74 -19.76 -4.28
CA LEU A 84 -19.46 -21.20 -4.25
C LEU A 84 -17.97 -21.54 -4.23
N MET A 85 -17.15 -20.61 -3.86
CA MET A 85 -15.72 -20.81 -3.64
C MET A 85 -15.44 -20.73 -2.14
N SER A 86 -14.60 -21.60 -1.63
CA SER A 86 -14.12 -21.53 -0.25
C SER A 86 -12.80 -20.80 -0.17
N TRP A 87 -12.41 -20.41 1.04
CA TRP A 87 -11.16 -19.70 1.30
C TRP A 87 -9.93 -20.47 0.79
N ASP A 88 -9.93 -21.80 0.85
CA ASP A 88 -8.81 -22.65 0.41
C ASP A 88 -8.55 -22.61 -1.10
N THR A 89 -9.54 -22.22 -1.90
CA THR A 89 -9.35 -21.95 -3.31
C THR A 89 -8.37 -20.80 -3.58
N TYR A 90 -8.12 -19.96 -2.58
CA TYR A 90 -7.19 -18.81 -2.64
C TYR A 90 -5.85 -19.10 -1.97
N GLN A 91 -5.42 -20.37 -1.93
CA GLN A 91 -4.12 -20.76 -1.42
C GLN A 91 -2.97 -20.01 -2.11
N ASN A 92 -3.05 -19.82 -3.41
CA ASN A 92 -2.11 -19.01 -4.18
C ASN A 92 -1.95 -17.57 -3.63
N VAL A 93 -3.00 -16.99 -3.05
CA VAL A 93 -2.98 -15.61 -2.53
C VAL A 93 -2.27 -15.52 -1.18
N TRP A 94 -2.59 -16.41 -0.22
CA TRP A 94 -1.88 -16.35 1.06
C TRP A 94 -0.44 -16.88 0.97
N GLU A 95 -0.14 -17.82 0.07
CA GLU A 95 1.22 -18.28 -0.18
C GLU A 95 2.09 -17.23 -0.83
N GLU A 96 1.49 -16.27 -1.58
CA GLU A 96 2.19 -15.10 -2.11
C GLU A 96 2.45 -14.07 -1.01
N PHE A 97 1.41 -13.64 -0.28
CA PHE A 97 1.52 -12.44 0.55
C PHE A 97 2.02 -12.69 1.97
N VAL A 98 1.76 -13.84 2.59
CA VAL A 98 2.19 -14.08 3.97
C VAL A 98 3.71 -14.13 4.11
N PRO A 99 4.46 -14.80 3.21
CA PRO A 99 5.93 -14.77 3.23
C PRO A 99 6.52 -13.37 3.03
N GLU A 100 5.79 -12.48 2.32
CA GLU A 100 6.17 -11.08 2.10
C GLU A 100 5.81 -10.14 3.27
N GLY A 101 5.26 -10.68 4.36
CA GLY A 101 5.00 -9.93 5.58
C GLY A 101 3.60 -9.34 5.68
N TYR A 102 2.58 -10.02 5.16
CA TYR A 102 1.17 -9.63 5.32
C TYR A 102 0.41 -10.64 6.17
N ILE A 103 -0.55 -10.17 6.96
CA ILE A 103 -1.54 -11.03 7.62
C ILE A 103 -2.76 -11.14 6.70
N MET A 104 -3.13 -12.38 6.34
CA MET A 104 -4.29 -12.67 5.50
C MET A 104 -5.46 -13.18 6.35
N VAL A 105 -6.65 -12.61 6.14
CA VAL A 105 -7.86 -12.87 6.93
C VAL A 105 -9.00 -13.25 5.98
N PHE A 106 -9.52 -14.47 6.13
CA PHE A 106 -10.57 -15.02 5.27
C PHE A 106 -11.80 -15.38 6.10
N PRO A 107 -12.92 -14.61 6.04
CA PRO A 107 -14.19 -15.13 6.50
C PRO A 107 -14.62 -16.33 5.65
N THR A 108 -15.21 -17.35 6.28
CA THR A 108 -15.72 -18.54 5.59
C THR A 108 -17.25 -18.54 5.51
N THR A 109 -17.87 -17.42 5.86
CA THR A 109 -19.31 -17.18 5.75
C THR A 109 -19.75 -16.98 4.32
N GLU A 110 -21.03 -17.06 4.05
CA GLU A 110 -21.67 -16.83 2.73
C GLU A 110 -21.17 -17.77 1.60
N GLY A 111 -20.67 -18.96 1.95
CA GLY A 111 -20.21 -19.98 0.97
C GLY A 111 -21.29 -20.92 0.44
N GLY A 112 -22.55 -20.78 0.86
CA GLY A 112 -23.64 -21.71 0.53
C GLY A 112 -24.38 -21.37 -0.77
N LEU A 113 -24.87 -22.41 -1.49
CA LEU A 113 -25.58 -22.23 -2.76
C LEU A 113 -26.91 -21.45 -2.60
N PHE A 114 -27.62 -21.64 -1.48
CA PHE A 114 -28.98 -21.07 -1.28
C PHE A 114 -29.05 -20.03 -0.19
N SER A 115 -27.95 -19.76 0.52
CA SER A 115 -27.91 -18.88 1.70
C SER A 115 -26.97 -17.70 1.54
N THR A 116 -26.44 -17.49 0.35
CA THR A 116 -25.46 -16.41 0.12
C THR A 116 -26.16 -15.05 0.07
N ASP A 117 -25.71 -14.15 0.91
CA ASP A 117 -26.19 -12.77 1.01
C ASP A 117 -24.97 -11.82 0.86
N HIS A 118 -24.91 -11.10 -0.24
CA HIS A 118 -23.82 -10.17 -0.55
C HIS A 118 -23.72 -9.03 0.48
N GLN A 119 -24.85 -8.56 1.01
CA GLN A 119 -24.88 -7.51 2.02
C GLN A 119 -24.28 -8.01 3.33
N GLN A 120 -24.69 -9.22 3.79
CA GLN A 120 -24.14 -9.82 4.99
C GLN A 120 -22.64 -10.08 4.84
N PHE A 121 -22.19 -10.51 3.66
CA PHE A 121 -20.78 -10.73 3.40
C PHE A 121 -19.98 -9.42 3.43
N GLY A 122 -20.52 -8.34 2.87
CA GLY A 122 -19.91 -7.01 2.98
C GLY A 122 -19.77 -6.56 4.44
N TRP A 123 -20.80 -6.80 5.27
CA TRP A 123 -20.72 -6.47 6.70
C TRP A 123 -19.76 -7.38 7.49
N ASP A 124 -19.61 -8.66 7.09
CA ASP A 124 -18.60 -9.55 7.66
C ASP A 124 -17.20 -9.02 7.39
N LEU A 125 -16.91 -8.62 6.14
CA LEU A 125 -15.64 -8.01 5.75
C LEU A 125 -15.38 -6.70 6.49
N GLN A 126 -16.39 -5.82 6.57
CA GLN A 126 -16.31 -4.55 7.31
C GLN A 126 -15.95 -4.77 8.79
N PHE A 127 -16.66 -5.69 9.45
CA PHE A 127 -16.42 -6.03 10.84
C PHE A 127 -14.99 -6.51 11.08
N LEU A 128 -14.47 -7.38 10.19
CA LEU A 128 -13.15 -7.97 10.32
C LEU A 128 -12.02 -6.94 10.21
N VAL A 129 -12.18 -5.86 9.44
CA VAL A 129 -11.18 -4.77 9.38
C VAL A 129 -10.88 -4.21 10.77
N THR A 130 -11.89 -3.94 11.57
CA THR A 130 -11.71 -3.42 12.95
C THR A 130 -11.38 -4.53 13.94
N LYS A 131 -12.00 -5.71 13.76
CA LYS A 131 -11.83 -6.83 14.70
C LYS A 131 -10.40 -7.34 14.74
N ILE A 132 -9.71 -7.44 13.61
CA ILE A 132 -8.32 -7.90 13.54
C ILE A 132 -7.36 -6.91 14.21
N GLN A 133 -7.62 -5.61 14.12
CA GLN A 133 -6.85 -4.61 14.87
C GLN A 133 -6.96 -4.85 16.39
N ASN A 134 -8.16 -5.15 16.87
CA ASN A 134 -8.38 -5.49 18.27
C ASN A 134 -7.74 -6.83 18.69
N GLU A 135 -7.67 -7.81 17.77
CA GLU A 135 -6.95 -9.06 18.00
C GLU A 135 -5.44 -8.85 18.17
N GLY A 136 -4.87 -7.89 17.47
CA GLY A 136 -3.47 -7.46 17.66
C GLY A 136 -3.18 -6.91 19.07
N LEU A 137 -4.20 -6.47 19.80
CA LEU A 137 -4.10 -5.99 21.18
C LEU A 137 -4.45 -7.08 22.21
N ASN A 138 -4.96 -8.23 21.77
CA ASN A 138 -5.37 -9.34 22.64
C ASN A 138 -4.16 -10.24 22.96
N ASN A 139 -3.73 -10.26 24.21
CA ASN A 139 -2.56 -11.03 24.65
C ASN A 139 -2.73 -12.57 24.58
N ASN A 140 -3.93 -13.06 24.30
CA ASN A 140 -4.19 -14.47 24.05
C ASN A 140 -4.22 -14.81 22.56
N SER A 141 -4.11 -13.84 21.68
CA SER A 141 -4.11 -14.05 20.23
C SER A 141 -2.74 -14.46 19.72
N PRO A 142 -2.63 -15.41 18.78
CA PRO A 142 -1.36 -15.73 18.12
C PRO A 142 -0.70 -14.53 17.43
N ILE A 143 -1.46 -13.52 17.04
CA ILE A 143 -0.99 -12.30 16.36
C ILE A 143 -0.83 -11.10 17.31
N TYR A 144 -0.77 -11.33 18.63
CA TYR A 144 -0.57 -10.27 19.60
C TYR A 144 0.69 -9.44 19.32
N ASN A 145 0.57 -8.10 19.37
CA ASN A 145 1.62 -7.12 19.07
C ASN A 145 2.24 -7.25 17.65
N SER A 146 1.59 -7.97 16.73
CA SER A 146 2.12 -8.21 15.38
C SER A 146 1.26 -7.60 14.27
N VAL A 147 0.17 -6.90 14.62
CA VAL A 147 -0.76 -6.29 13.66
C VAL A 147 -0.41 -4.81 13.47
N ASP A 148 -0.07 -4.42 12.24
CA ASP A 148 0.07 -3.02 11.84
C ASP A 148 -1.32 -2.38 11.68
N ASN A 149 -1.38 -1.06 11.86
CA ASN A 149 -2.62 -0.27 11.78
C ASN A 149 -3.19 -0.13 10.34
N ASN A 150 -2.54 -0.72 9.34
CA ASN A 150 -2.91 -0.62 7.94
C ASN A 150 -3.63 -1.89 7.46
N THR A 151 -4.83 -1.74 6.92
CA THR A 151 -5.64 -2.85 6.41
C THR A 151 -6.07 -2.58 4.97
N ALA A 152 -5.97 -3.60 4.10
CA ALA A 152 -6.62 -3.64 2.80
C ALA A 152 -7.89 -4.49 2.86
N LEU A 153 -8.91 -4.08 2.12
CA LEU A 153 -9.95 -4.98 1.64
C LEU A 153 -9.56 -5.50 0.27
N MET A 154 -9.61 -6.81 0.10
CA MET A 154 -9.40 -7.47 -1.20
C MET A 154 -10.48 -8.53 -1.39
N GLY A 155 -10.89 -8.79 -2.63
CA GLY A 155 -11.81 -9.87 -2.87
C GLY A 155 -11.94 -10.22 -4.34
N HIS A 156 -12.38 -11.44 -4.60
CA HIS A 156 -12.61 -11.97 -5.93
C HIS A 156 -14.10 -12.13 -6.20
N SER A 157 -14.55 -11.76 -7.41
CA SER A 157 -15.93 -12.00 -7.86
C SER A 157 -16.97 -11.41 -6.89
N MET A 158 -17.87 -12.23 -6.34
CA MET A 158 -18.81 -11.87 -5.27
C MET A 158 -18.11 -11.19 -4.08
N GLY A 159 -17.02 -11.77 -3.59
CA GLY A 159 -16.24 -11.19 -2.49
C GLY A 159 -15.57 -9.88 -2.87
N GLY A 160 -15.22 -9.69 -4.13
CA GLY A 160 -14.78 -8.40 -4.67
C GLY A 160 -15.88 -7.35 -4.56
N GLY A 161 -17.09 -7.65 -5.04
CA GLY A 161 -18.24 -6.77 -4.88
C GLY A 161 -18.56 -6.47 -3.42
N ALA A 162 -18.59 -7.49 -2.55
CA ALA A 162 -18.81 -7.35 -1.12
C ALA A 162 -17.74 -6.45 -0.45
N ALA A 163 -16.48 -6.51 -0.90
CA ALA A 163 -15.41 -5.64 -0.40
C ALA A 163 -15.70 -4.16 -0.70
N PHE A 164 -16.31 -3.83 -1.86
CA PHE A 164 -16.73 -2.45 -2.15
C PHE A 164 -17.88 -1.99 -1.26
N LEU A 165 -18.85 -2.87 -0.92
CA LEU A 165 -19.88 -2.56 0.08
C LEU A 165 -19.29 -2.27 1.45
N ALA A 166 -18.31 -3.07 1.89
CA ALA A 166 -17.59 -2.89 3.14
C ALA A 166 -16.79 -1.58 3.16
N ALA A 167 -16.07 -1.28 2.08
CA ALA A 167 -15.26 -0.07 1.96
C ALA A 167 -16.11 1.21 2.01
N ASP A 168 -17.27 1.24 1.35
CA ASP A 168 -18.25 2.33 1.44
C ASP A 168 -18.60 2.64 2.91
N SER A 169 -19.02 1.62 3.64
CA SER A 169 -19.39 1.77 5.05
C SER A 169 -18.22 2.25 5.92
N LEU A 170 -17.01 1.72 5.71
CA LEU A 170 -15.81 2.12 6.44
C LEU A 170 -15.39 3.55 6.12
N CYS A 171 -15.43 3.98 4.86
CA CYS A 171 -15.14 5.35 4.47
C CYS A 171 -16.15 6.32 5.08
N ASN A 172 -17.44 6.01 5.02
CA ASN A 172 -18.50 6.85 5.60
C ASN A 172 -18.42 6.96 7.14
N SER A 173 -17.93 5.91 7.81
CA SER A 173 -17.71 5.94 9.27
C SER A 173 -16.41 6.60 9.69
N GLY A 174 -15.56 7.00 8.74
CA GLY A 174 -14.25 7.60 9.04
C GLY A 174 -13.24 6.59 9.61
N ASN A 175 -13.35 5.32 9.23
CA ASN A 175 -12.40 4.28 9.66
C ASN A 175 -10.99 4.58 9.14
N ASN A 176 -10.02 4.61 10.06
CA ASN A 176 -8.62 4.94 9.72
C ASN A 176 -7.74 3.70 9.46
N HIS A 177 -8.24 2.49 9.65
CA HIS A 177 -7.47 1.28 9.38
C HIS A 177 -7.48 0.94 7.89
N LEU A 178 -8.61 1.16 7.20
CA LEU A 178 -8.70 0.91 5.76
C LEU A 178 -7.79 1.87 4.97
N LYS A 179 -6.83 1.33 4.24
CA LYS A 179 -5.86 2.10 3.44
C LYS A 179 -6.03 1.91 1.94
N THR A 180 -6.55 0.78 1.49
CA THR A 180 -6.76 0.48 0.08
C THR A 180 -7.84 -0.58 -0.10
N ILE A 181 -8.45 -0.57 -1.29
CA ILE A 181 -9.35 -1.61 -1.74
C ILE A 181 -8.87 -2.21 -3.06
N ILE A 182 -8.99 -3.54 -3.18
CA ILE A 182 -8.56 -4.28 -4.36
C ILE A 182 -9.68 -5.23 -4.80
N GLY A 183 -10.15 -5.08 -6.03
CA GLY A 183 -11.12 -5.97 -6.67
C GLY A 183 -10.45 -6.86 -7.70
N LEU A 184 -10.56 -8.19 -7.53
CA LEU A 184 -10.17 -9.17 -8.53
C LEU A 184 -11.46 -9.61 -9.25
N ALA A 185 -11.68 -9.16 -10.49
CA ALA A 185 -12.92 -9.36 -11.22
C ALA A 185 -14.20 -9.12 -10.37
N PRO A 186 -14.34 -7.96 -9.71
CA PRO A 186 -15.39 -7.73 -8.72
C PRO A 186 -16.78 -7.77 -9.35
N ALA A 187 -17.69 -8.58 -8.78
CA ALA A 187 -19.05 -8.66 -9.24
C ALA A 187 -19.89 -7.46 -8.76
N GLU A 188 -20.71 -6.89 -9.64
CA GLU A 188 -21.80 -6.03 -9.18
C GLU A 188 -22.79 -6.85 -8.37
N SER A 189 -23.12 -6.36 -7.20
CA SER A 189 -24.07 -7.00 -6.31
C SER A 189 -25.33 -6.15 -6.22
N SER A 190 -26.36 -6.54 -6.94
CA SER A 190 -27.67 -5.87 -6.91
C SER A 190 -28.73 -6.60 -6.07
N SER A 191 -28.33 -7.65 -5.35
CA SER A 191 -29.22 -8.37 -4.44
C SER A 191 -29.50 -7.56 -3.17
N ASN A 192 -30.68 -7.71 -2.59
CA ASN A 192 -31.11 -7.07 -1.36
C ASN A 192 -31.00 -5.53 -1.36
N GLY A 193 -31.02 -4.89 -2.53
CA GLY A 193 -30.97 -3.43 -2.67
C GLY A 193 -29.58 -2.83 -2.46
N VAL A 194 -28.50 -3.64 -2.44
CA VAL A 194 -27.11 -3.17 -2.42
C VAL A 194 -26.50 -3.18 -3.80
N SER A 195 -25.56 -2.28 -4.05
CA SER A 195 -24.85 -2.13 -5.31
C SER A 195 -23.40 -1.74 -5.07
N SER A 196 -22.47 -2.56 -5.55
CA SER A 196 -21.04 -2.29 -5.51
C SER A 196 -20.67 -1.07 -6.36
N ILE A 197 -21.39 -0.87 -7.48
CA ILE A 197 -21.25 0.31 -8.36
C ILE A 197 -21.66 1.59 -7.61
N ALA A 198 -22.78 1.57 -6.88
CA ALA A 198 -23.23 2.72 -6.10
C ALA A 198 -22.30 2.99 -4.90
N SER A 199 -21.85 1.95 -4.22
CA SER A 199 -20.92 2.04 -3.09
C SER A 199 -19.58 2.66 -3.48
N ALA A 200 -19.12 2.44 -4.70
CA ALA A 200 -17.87 3.02 -5.19
C ALA A 200 -17.85 4.57 -5.12
N LEU A 201 -19.02 5.23 -5.18
CA LEU A 201 -19.13 6.69 -5.09
C LEU A 201 -18.66 7.28 -3.74
N ASN A 202 -18.61 6.48 -2.69
CA ASN A 202 -18.20 6.93 -1.36
C ASN A 202 -16.78 6.46 -0.98
N ILE A 203 -16.12 5.69 -1.84
CA ILE A 203 -14.79 5.14 -1.56
C ILE A 203 -13.72 6.14 -1.95
N THR A 204 -12.98 6.62 -0.97
CA THR A 204 -11.93 7.65 -1.11
C THR A 204 -10.52 7.11 -0.94
N VAL A 205 -10.34 5.90 -0.41
CA VAL A 205 -9.02 5.26 -0.30
C VAL A 205 -8.50 4.82 -1.67
N PRO A 206 -7.17 4.66 -1.86
CA PRO A 206 -6.60 4.09 -3.08
C PRO A 206 -7.28 2.80 -3.50
N ALA A 207 -7.56 2.64 -4.79
CA ALA A 207 -8.32 1.52 -5.32
C ALA A 207 -7.66 0.89 -6.56
N LEU A 208 -7.55 -0.44 -6.56
CA LEU A 208 -7.05 -1.22 -7.69
C LEU A 208 -8.09 -2.24 -8.11
N ILE A 209 -8.39 -2.31 -9.40
CA ILE A 209 -9.25 -3.36 -9.98
C ILE A 209 -8.44 -4.11 -11.03
N LEU A 210 -8.33 -5.43 -10.87
CA LEU A 210 -7.81 -6.35 -11.86
C LEU A 210 -8.96 -7.10 -12.53
N SER A 211 -8.92 -7.18 -13.85
CA SER A 211 -9.95 -7.77 -14.69
C SER A 211 -9.32 -8.71 -15.72
N GLY A 212 -9.94 -9.85 -16.00
CA GLY A 212 -9.60 -10.62 -17.20
C GLY A 212 -10.29 -10.02 -18.41
N SER A 213 -9.56 -9.79 -19.50
CA SER A 213 -10.17 -9.17 -20.71
C SER A 213 -11.20 -10.06 -21.41
N GLN A 214 -11.22 -11.35 -21.07
CA GLN A 214 -12.11 -12.36 -21.62
C GLN A 214 -13.10 -12.91 -20.56
N ASP A 215 -13.25 -12.17 -19.44
CA ASP A 215 -14.21 -12.53 -18.39
C ASP A 215 -15.66 -12.43 -18.91
N GLY A 216 -16.30 -13.58 -19.03
CA GLY A 216 -17.73 -13.68 -19.38
C GLY A 216 -18.61 -14.00 -18.18
N VAL A 217 -18.03 -14.31 -17.01
CA VAL A 217 -18.79 -14.58 -15.78
C VAL A 217 -19.24 -13.27 -15.13
N THR A 218 -18.33 -12.31 -15.01
CA THR A 218 -18.64 -10.93 -14.64
C THR A 218 -18.08 -10.00 -15.70
N PRO A 219 -18.77 -9.82 -16.85
CA PRO A 219 -18.26 -9.04 -17.96
C PRO A 219 -17.73 -7.67 -17.51
N PRO A 220 -16.51 -7.28 -17.91
CA PRO A 220 -15.89 -6.03 -17.44
C PRO A 220 -16.76 -4.80 -17.69
N THR A 221 -17.50 -4.76 -18.81
CA THR A 221 -18.39 -3.65 -19.17
C THR A 221 -19.58 -3.47 -18.23
N ASP A 222 -20.04 -4.54 -17.61
CA ASP A 222 -21.26 -4.55 -16.79
C ASP A 222 -20.94 -4.48 -15.29
N HIS A 223 -19.72 -4.87 -14.89
CA HIS A 223 -19.31 -4.99 -13.50
C HIS A 223 -18.09 -4.12 -13.18
N HIS A 224 -16.91 -4.43 -13.69
CA HIS A 224 -15.63 -3.89 -13.25
C HIS A 224 -15.44 -2.42 -13.63
N ILE A 225 -15.73 -2.09 -14.91
CA ILE A 225 -15.59 -0.71 -15.42
C ILE A 225 -16.59 0.25 -14.76
N PRO A 226 -17.87 -0.09 -14.57
CA PRO A 226 -18.80 0.76 -13.82
C PRO A 226 -18.38 0.99 -12.37
N ILE A 227 -17.86 -0.03 -11.66
CA ILE A 227 -17.30 0.14 -10.32
C ILE A 227 -16.11 1.12 -10.36
N TYR A 228 -15.15 0.90 -11.27
CA TYR A 228 -13.98 1.77 -11.43
C TYR A 228 -14.36 3.23 -11.74
N ASN A 229 -15.30 3.44 -12.67
CA ASN A 229 -15.71 4.77 -13.07
C ASN A 229 -16.34 5.56 -11.91
N ASN A 230 -17.09 4.88 -11.05
CA ASN A 230 -17.76 5.50 -9.91
C ASN A 230 -16.87 5.76 -8.69
N LEU A 231 -15.66 5.20 -8.64
CA LEU A 231 -14.74 5.43 -7.51
C LEU A 231 -14.44 6.92 -7.34
N SER A 232 -14.64 7.43 -6.13
CA SER A 232 -14.27 8.80 -5.72
C SER A 232 -12.82 8.91 -5.24
N SER A 233 -12.06 7.81 -5.29
CA SER A 233 -10.65 7.78 -4.92
C SER A 233 -9.79 8.73 -5.75
N ASN A 234 -8.88 9.45 -5.08
CA ASN A 234 -7.86 10.28 -5.73
C ASN A 234 -6.74 9.48 -6.40
N CYS A 235 -6.62 8.19 -6.10
CA CYS A 235 -5.73 7.27 -6.79
C CYS A 235 -6.45 5.95 -7.05
N LYS A 236 -6.86 5.73 -8.29
CA LYS A 236 -7.53 4.52 -8.75
C LYS A 236 -6.90 4.00 -10.03
N THR A 237 -6.73 2.68 -10.10
CA THR A 237 -6.16 2.00 -11.27
C THR A 237 -7.05 0.82 -11.65
N PHE A 238 -7.35 0.72 -12.93
CA PHE A 238 -7.99 -0.43 -13.56
C PHE A 238 -6.98 -1.13 -14.47
N ILE A 239 -6.77 -2.43 -14.29
CA ILE A 239 -5.89 -3.26 -15.10
C ILE A 239 -6.71 -4.36 -15.75
N SER A 240 -6.70 -4.42 -17.08
CA SER A 240 -7.28 -5.51 -17.86
C SER A 240 -6.17 -6.42 -18.38
N ILE A 241 -6.11 -7.65 -17.86
CA ILE A 241 -5.13 -8.68 -18.25
C ILE A 241 -5.54 -9.25 -19.60
N SER A 242 -4.69 -9.10 -20.60
CA SER A 242 -4.96 -9.52 -21.98
C SER A 242 -5.11 -11.03 -22.07
N GLY A 243 -6.23 -11.51 -22.61
CA GLY A 243 -6.54 -12.94 -22.72
C GLY A 243 -6.87 -13.64 -21.40
N GLY A 244 -7.00 -12.89 -20.30
CA GLY A 244 -7.33 -13.42 -18.98
C GLY A 244 -8.81 -13.71 -18.79
N GLY A 245 -9.16 -14.61 -17.87
CA GLY A 245 -10.50 -15.01 -17.50
C GLY A 245 -10.90 -14.58 -16.09
N HIS A 246 -12.12 -14.96 -15.68
CA HIS A 246 -12.68 -14.68 -14.37
C HIS A 246 -12.02 -15.52 -13.26
N CYS A 247 -12.05 -16.84 -13.43
CA CYS A 247 -11.67 -17.79 -12.37
C CYS A 247 -10.16 -17.95 -12.20
N TYR A 248 -9.34 -17.33 -13.04
CA TYR A 248 -7.91 -17.54 -13.07
C TYR A 248 -7.15 -16.73 -12.01
N PHE A 249 -7.84 -15.89 -11.24
CA PHE A 249 -7.27 -15.26 -10.04
C PHE A 249 -7.10 -16.23 -8.86
N ALA A 250 -7.84 -17.34 -8.87
CA ALA A 250 -7.84 -18.36 -7.83
C ALA A 250 -7.28 -19.69 -8.34
N ASN A 251 -7.03 -20.64 -7.43
CA ASN A 251 -6.73 -22.02 -7.79
C ASN A 251 -7.94 -22.70 -8.49
N PRO A 252 -7.76 -23.83 -9.17
CA PRO A 252 -8.86 -24.52 -9.82
C PRO A 252 -10.04 -24.80 -8.87
N ASN A 253 -11.23 -24.39 -9.28
CA ASN A 253 -12.49 -24.63 -8.55
C ASN A 253 -13.56 -25.07 -9.54
N ILE A 254 -14.17 -26.24 -9.30
CA ILE A 254 -15.07 -26.88 -10.26
C ILE A 254 -16.28 -25.99 -10.62
N PHE A 255 -16.84 -25.24 -9.65
CA PHE A 255 -18.00 -24.41 -9.89
C PHE A 255 -17.65 -23.17 -10.71
N CYS A 256 -16.53 -22.51 -10.34
CA CYS A 256 -16.04 -21.35 -11.07
C CYS A 256 -15.60 -21.76 -12.49
N ASP A 257 -14.86 -22.85 -12.64
CA ASP A 257 -14.34 -23.30 -13.94
C ASP A 257 -15.45 -23.75 -14.89
N ILE A 258 -16.58 -24.32 -14.40
CA ILE A 258 -17.76 -24.61 -15.21
C ILE A 258 -18.43 -23.28 -15.65
N ALA A 259 -18.59 -22.33 -14.75
CA ALA A 259 -19.14 -20.99 -15.11
C ALA A 259 -18.26 -20.30 -16.17
N GLU A 260 -16.95 -20.29 -15.96
CA GLU A 260 -15.96 -19.75 -16.90
C GLU A 260 -16.08 -20.38 -18.29
N SER A 261 -16.07 -21.72 -18.34
CA SER A 261 -16.12 -22.45 -19.61
C SER A 261 -17.43 -22.26 -20.39
N SER A 262 -18.52 -21.88 -19.69
CA SER A 262 -19.82 -21.64 -20.30
C SER A 262 -20.05 -20.19 -20.73
N ALA A 263 -19.42 -19.24 -20.06
CA ALA A 263 -19.66 -17.80 -20.24
C ALA A 263 -18.50 -17.08 -20.96
N SER A 264 -17.26 -17.48 -20.70
CA SER A 264 -16.08 -16.81 -21.27
C SER A 264 -15.65 -17.42 -22.60
N ASN A 265 -15.23 -16.57 -23.52
CA ASN A 265 -14.69 -16.96 -24.82
C ASN A 265 -13.39 -16.24 -25.09
N GLY A 266 -12.41 -16.95 -25.66
CA GLY A 266 -11.16 -16.34 -26.09
C GLY A 266 -10.10 -16.18 -25.00
N ILE A 267 -10.25 -16.85 -23.85
CA ILE A 267 -9.17 -16.97 -22.87
C ILE A 267 -7.95 -17.58 -23.57
N SER A 268 -6.80 -16.89 -23.53
CA SER A 268 -5.63 -17.25 -24.31
C SER A 268 -4.34 -17.34 -23.48
N ILE A 269 -4.42 -17.09 -22.18
CA ILE A 269 -3.32 -17.28 -21.24
C ILE A 269 -3.66 -18.38 -20.22
N SER A 270 -2.65 -18.94 -19.61
CA SER A 270 -2.84 -19.94 -18.55
C SER A 270 -3.22 -19.27 -17.22
N ARG A 271 -3.80 -20.04 -16.29
CA ARG A 271 -4.08 -19.60 -14.92
C ARG A 271 -2.79 -19.14 -14.21
N ILE A 272 -1.70 -19.88 -14.36
CA ILE A 272 -0.41 -19.54 -13.76
C ILE A 272 0.10 -18.21 -14.30
N GLU A 273 -0.03 -17.97 -15.60
CA GLU A 273 0.39 -16.71 -16.22
C GLU A 273 -0.47 -15.53 -15.73
N GLN A 274 -1.80 -15.69 -15.64
CA GLN A 274 -2.67 -14.65 -15.09
C GLN A 274 -2.34 -14.35 -13.62
N GLN A 275 -2.08 -15.38 -12.80
CA GLN A 275 -1.68 -15.21 -11.40
C GLN A 275 -0.36 -14.48 -11.29
N SER A 276 0.65 -14.86 -12.09
CA SER A 276 1.95 -14.17 -12.10
C SER A 276 1.79 -12.68 -12.45
N ILE A 277 1.08 -12.36 -13.53
CA ILE A 277 0.81 -10.96 -13.92
C ILE A 277 0.07 -10.23 -12.79
N SER A 278 -0.91 -10.87 -12.16
CA SER A 278 -1.68 -10.27 -11.06
C SER A 278 -0.79 -9.95 -9.86
N PHE A 279 0.06 -10.89 -9.44
CA PHE A 279 0.95 -10.72 -8.29
C PHE A 279 2.03 -9.68 -8.53
N ASP A 280 2.56 -9.55 -9.75
CA ASP A 280 3.51 -8.48 -10.10
C ASP A 280 2.93 -7.08 -9.78
N PHE A 281 1.66 -6.82 -10.12
CA PHE A 281 1.01 -5.54 -9.83
C PHE A 281 0.51 -5.44 -8.39
N LEU A 282 0.00 -6.53 -7.82
CA LEU A 282 -0.52 -6.54 -6.44
C LEU A 282 0.57 -6.29 -5.42
N ASN A 283 1.75 -6.91 -5.56
CA ASN A 283 2.89 -6.68 -4.68
C ASN A 283 3.30 -5.20 -4.67
N LEU A 284 3.49 -4.60 -5.83
CA LEU A 284 3.87 -3.18 -5.95
C LEU A 284 2.79 -2.25 -5.36
N TRP A 285 1.52 -2.55 -5.60
CA TRP A 285 0.40 -1.78 -5.07
C TRP A 285 0.30 -1.86 -3.55
N LEU A 286 0.47 -3.06 -2.98
CA LEU A 286 0.40 -3.30 -1.54
C LEU A 286 1.61 -2.70 -0.82
N ASP A 287 2.81 -2.81 -1.37
CA ASP A 287 4.00 -2.18 -0.82
C ASP A 287 3.86 -0.65 -0.79
N TYR A 288 3.30 -0.06 -1.85
CA TYR A 288 2.99 1.37 -1.90
C TYR A 288 1.90 1.77 -0.90
N THR A 289 0.78 1.06 -0.85
CA THR A 289 -0.41 1.52 -0.11
C THR A 289 -0.48 1.04 1.33
N LEU A 290 -0.03 -0.19 1.63
CA LEU A 290 -0.10 -0.78 2.97
C LEU A 290 1.22 -0.64 3.73
N LYS A 291 2.35 -0.99 3.12
CA LYS A 291 3.66 -0.78 3.76
C LYS A 291 4.09 0.70 3.68
N ARG A 292 3.37 1.51 2.88
CA ARG A 292 3.59 2.95 2.70
C ARG A 292 4.99 3.29 2.18
N ASP A 293 5.60 2.37 1.45
CA ASP A 293 6.86 2.62 0.76
C ASP A 293 6.60 3.33 -0.58
N CYS A 294 6.77 4.64 -0.55
CA CYS A 294 6.48 5.50 -1.69
C CYS A 294 7.39 5.28 -2.91
N SER A 295 8.51 4.60 -2.75
CA SER A 295 9.38 4.26 -3.87
C SER A 295 8.70 3.28 -4.84
N TYR A 296 7.81 2.43 -4.33
CA TYR A 296 7.06 1.47 -5.15
C TYR A 296 6.03 2.11 -6.08
N PHE A 297 5.59 3.34 -5.83
CA PHE A 297 4.66 4.01 -6.74
C PHE A 297 5.29 4.24 -8.13
N SER A 298 6.53 4.69 -8.18
CA SER A 298 7.24 4.87 -9.46
C SER A 298 7.47 3.54 -10.17
N VAL A 299 7.82 2.47 -9.43
CA VAL A 299 7.99 1.13 -9.99
C VAL A 299 6.66 0.58 -10.52
N PHE A 300 5.56 0.81 -9.81
CA PHE A 300 4.21 0.44 -10.27
C PHE A 300 3.85 1.16 -11.58
N GLN A 301 4.13 2.49 -11.67
CA GLN A 301 3.92 3.26 -12.91
C GLN A 301 4.75 2.69 -14.07
N ASP A 302 6.03 2.48 -13.86
CA ASP A 302 6.92 1.92 -14.88
C ASP A 302 6.43 0.53 -15.34
N SER A 303 5.94 -0.30 -14.42
CA SER A 303 5.38 -1.63 -14.73
C SER A 303 4.11 -1.53 -15.58
N LEU A 304 3.21 -0.57 -15.28
CA LEU A 304 2.00 -0.33 -16.08
C LEU A 304 2.35 0.04 -17.53
N PHE A 305 3.30 0.98 -17.72
CA PHE A 305 3.65 1.47 -19.05
C PHE A 305 4.50 0.50 -19.87
N ASN A 306 5.28 -0.36 -19.24
CA ASN A 306 6.18 -1.29 -19.93
C ASN A 306 5.58 -2.69 -20.15
N SER A 307 4.44 -3.01 -19.53
CA SER A 307 3.80 -4.32 -19.69
C SER A 307 3.07 -4.43 -21.04
N ASN A 308 3.34 -5.53 -21.77
CA ASN A 308 2.61 -5.90 -22.97
C ASN A 308 1.44 -6.86 -22.72
N SER A 309 1.28 -7.32 -21.47
CA SER A 309 0.27 -8.31 -21.04
C SER A 309 -1.01 -7.69 -20.53
N ILE A 310 -1.08 -6.35 -20.48
CA ILE A 310 -2.23 -5.63 -19.92
C ILE A 310 -2.63 -4.43 -20.78
N THR A 311 -3.85 -3.97 -20.55
CA THR A 311 -4.25 -2.58 -20.78
C THR A 311 -4.69 -1.98 -19.46
N PHE A 312 -4.57 -0.66 -19.29
CA PHE A 312 -4.95 -0.03 -18.03
C PHE A 312 -5.60 1.34 -18.23
N ASP A 313 -6.37 1.75 -17.25
CA ASP A 313 -6.83 3.12 -17.03
C ASP A 313 -6.46 3.55 -15.60
N GLN A 314 -6.03 4.78 -15.43
CA GLN A 314 -5.56 5.27 -14.13
C GLN A 314 -5.88 6.74 -13.94
N LEU A 315 -6.36 7.05 -12.74
CA LEU A 315 -6.38 8.40 -12.17
C LEU A 315 -5.66 8.36 -10.83
N CYS A 316 -4.44 8.90 -10.76
CA CYS A 316 -3.74 9.11 -9.50
C CYS A 316 -3.28 10.57 -9.42
N LEU A 317 -3.99 11.35 -8.63
CA LEU A 317 -3.65 12.75 -8.43
C LEU A 317 -2.40 12.84 -7.55
N GLN A 318 -1.44 13.60 -8.03
CA GLN A 318 -0.23 13.90 -7.25
C GLN A 318 -0.62 14.75 -6.04
N ASN A 319 -0.08 14.43 -4.87
CA ASN A 319 -0.23 15.31 -3.72
C ASN A 319 0.40 16.66 -4.01
N PRO A 320 -0.21 17.78 -3.55
CA PRO A 320 0.33 19.10 -3.79
C PRO A 320 1.72 19.24 -3.15
N THR A 321 2.60 20.01 -3.80
CA THR A 321 3.91 20.31 -3.25
C THR A 321 3.78 21.20 -2.02
N ALA A 322 4.36 20.77 -0.90
CA ALA A 322 4.43 21.56 0.31
C ALA A 322 5.47 22.69 0.16
N ASN A 323 5.15 23.86 0.65
CA ASN A 323 6.10 24.96 0.87
C ASN A 323 5.98 25.45 2.31
N ILE A 324 7.01 26.13 2.80
CA ILE A 324 7.00 26.77 4.11
C ILE A 324 6.70 28.25 3.91
N ILE A 325 5.72 28.75 4.66
CA ILE A 325 5.38 30.17 4.77
C ILE A 325 5.85 30.63 6.15
N GLU A 326 6.68 31.66 6.19
CA GLU A 326 7.12 32.26 7.44
C GLU A 326 6.30 33.55 7.70
N ASN A 327 5.83 33.69 8.92
CA ASN A 327 5.20 34.93 9.41
C ASN A 327 5.55 35.14 10.89
N GLU A 328 6.10 36.28 11.22
CA GLU A 328 6.46 36.69 12.60
C GLU A 328 7.25 35.61 13.38
N GLY A 329 8.19 34.95 12.72
CA GLY A 329 9.03 33.92 13.32
C GLY A 329 8.36 32.54 13.41
N VAL A 330 7.14 32.34 12.87
CA VAL A 330 6.43 31.07 12.82
C VAL A 330 6.48 30.51 11.40
N LEU A 331 6.94 29.28 11.27
CA LEU A 331 6.91 28.53 10.02
C LEU A 331 5.59 27.74 9.92
N THR A 332 4.92 27.83 8.78
CA THR A 332 3.63 27.16 8.53
C THR A 332 3.68 26.41 7.20
N SER A 333 3.16 25.18 7.16
CA SER A 333 2.96 24.46 5.89
C SER A 333 1.94 25.17 5.01
N SER A 334 2.26 25.34 3.72
CA SER A 334 1.35 25.93 2.73
C SER A 334 0.15 25.05 2.38
N ILE A 335 0.17 23.78 2.78
CA ILE A 335 -0.87 22.79 2.46
C ILE A 335 -1.36 22.11 3.72
N ILE A 336 -2.64 21.70 3.69
CA ILE A 336 -3.29 21.00 4.79
C ILE A 336 -3.15 19.50 4.56
N GLY A 337 -2.63 18.79 5.57
CA GLY A 337 -2.54 17.35 5.63
C GLY A 337 -3.28 16.76 6.83
N THR A 338 -3.22 15.45 6.98
CA THR A 338 -3.75 14.73 8.15
C THR A 338 -2.73 14.64 9.29
N GLY A 339 -1.47 15.01 9.03
CA GLY A 339 -0.39 15.06 10.00
C GLY A 339 0.82 15.79 9.42
N TYR A 340 1.75 16.13 10.29
CA TYR A 340 2.98 16.86 9.94
C TYR A 340 4.15 16.30 10.72
N GLN A 341 5.36 16.46 10.16
CA GLN A 341 6.61 16.28 10.86
C GLN A 341 7.61 17.33 10.39
N TRP A 342 8.12 18.12 11.33
CA TRP A 342 9.16 19.11 11.04
C TRP A 342 10.55 18.54 11.21
N TYR A 343 11.47 19.04 10.40
CA TYR A 343 12.89 18.68 10.39
C TYR A 343 13.74 19.93 10.46
N LEU A 344 14.88 19.82 11.14
CA LEU A 344 15.97 20.80 11.16
C LEU A 344 17.24 20.12 10.64
N ASP A 345 17.84 20.68 9.59
CA ASP A 345 19.04 20.15 8.94
C ASP A 345 18.94 18.63 8.65
N ASN A 346 17.78 18.22 8.08
CA ASN A 346 17.39 16.82 7.80
C ASN A 346 17.21 15.91 9.03
N SER A 347 17.23 16.46 10.24
CA SER A 347 16.99 15.70 11.47
C SER A 347 15.57 15.96 11.99
N ILE A 348 14.87 14.90 12.42
CA ILE A 348 13.52 15.01 13.00
C ILE A 348 13.55 15.93 14.22
N ILE A 349 12.62 16.87 14.27
CA ILE A 349 12.35 17.66 15.48
C ILE A 349 11.29 16.89 16.29
N PRO A 350 11.65 16.36 17.47
CA PRO A 350 10.70 15.58 18.28
C PRO A 350 9.46 16.39 18.65
N TYR A 351 8.27 15.76 18.52
CA TYR A 351 6.97 16.34 18.85
C TYR A 351 6.54 17.56 18.01
N ALA A 352 7.27 17.91 16.96
CA ALA A 352 6.90 18.95 16.02
C ALA A 352 6.00 18.36 14.91
N ASN A 353 4.73 18.13 15.24
CA ASN A 353 3.74 17.43 14.41
C ASN A 353 2.48 18.25 14.07
N GLU A 354 2.54 19.56 14.30
CA GLU A 354 1.47 20.48 13.94
C GLU A 354 1.73 21.17 12.59
N ILE A 355 0.69 21.77 12.01
CA ILE A 355 0.79 22.50 10.73
C ILE A 355 1.82 23.64 10.80
N SER A 356 2.04 24.20 11.98
CA SER A 356 2.97 25.32 12.22
C SER A 356 4.02 24.92 13.26
N TYR A 357 5.20 25.51 13.14
CA TYR A 357 6.33 25.33 14.05
C TYR A 357 7.00 26.68 14.32
N SER A 358 7.36 26.94 15.58
CA SER A 358 8.11 28.14 15.99
C SER A 358 9.59 27.79 16.24
N PRO A 359 10.50 28.11 15.29
CA PRO A 359 11.91 27.85 15.42
C PRO A 359 12.54 28.63 16.57
N ASN A 360 13.52 28.04 17.24
CA ASN A 360 14.34 28.67 18.27
C ASN A 360 15.85 28.57 17.99
N ILE A 361 16.20 28.07 16.82
CA ILE A 361 17.60 27.88 16.37
C ILE A 361 17.64 28.22 14.89
N ASP A 362 18.74 28.84 14.44
CA ASP A 362 19.02 29.02 13.01
C ASP A 362 19.21 27.67 12.32
N GLY A 363 18.79 27.57 11.06
CA GLY A 363 19.02 26.36 10.27
C GLY A 363 18.06 26.17 9.10
N HIS A 364 18.18 25.02 8.46
CA HIS A 364 17.35 24.65 7.32
C HIS A 364 16.17 23.79 7.77
N TYR A 365 14.97 24.31 7.60
CA TYR A 365 13.73 23.65 8.01
C TYR A 365 13.00 23.05 6.83
N ASN A 366 12.46 21.86 7.02
CA ASN A 366 11.53 21.17 6.11
C ASN A 366 10.31 20.70 6.90
N VAL A 367 9.17 20.62 6.24
CA VAL A 367 7.97 19.96 6.77
C VAL A 367 7.53 18.85 5.84
N GLU A 368 7.36 17.67 6.40
CA GLU A 368 6.71 16.55 5.74
C GLU A 368 5.23 16.57 6.09
N VAL A 369 4.37 16.48 5.06
CA VAL A 369 2.92 16.55 5.18
C VAL A 369 2.33 15.22 4.79
N PHE A 370 1.59 14.61 5.70
CA PHE A 370 0.93 13.32 5.51
C PHE A 370 -0.51 13.50 5.03
N PHE A 371 -1.00 12.54 4.25
CA PHE A 371 -2.36 12.52 3.72
C PHE A 371 -3.05 11.21 4.09
N LEU A 372 -4.39 11.16 3.99
CA LEU A 372 -5.15 9.92 4.18
C LEU A 372 -4.76 8.85 3.18
N SER A 373 -4.44 9.26 1.97
CA SER A 373 -4.04 8.38 0.88
C SER A 373 -2.82 8.93 0.14
N GLY A 374 -2.04 8.04 -0.45
CA GLY A 374 -0.84 8.41 -1.19
C GLY A 374 0.36 8.74 -0.30
N CYS A 375 1.43 9.17 -0.95
CA CYS A 375 2.69 9.46 -0.30
C CYS A 375 2.67 10.79 0.42
N PRO A 376 3.41 10.93 1.53
CA PRO A 376 3.66 12.25 2.10
C PRO A 376 4.43 13.11 1.10
N THR A 377 4.31 14.41 1.23
CA THR A 377 5.13 15.37 0.49
C THR A 377 6.03 16.12 1.46
N ILE A 378 7.28 16.30 1.07
CA ILE A 378 8.22 17.11 1.85
C ILE A 378 8.38 18.48 1.20
N SER A 379 8.41 19.52 2.01
CA SER A 379 8.61 20.90 1.51
C SER A 379 10.01 21.12 0.97
N ASN A 380 10.18 22.13 0.14
CA ASN A 380 11.49 22.70 -0.07
C ASN A 380 12.08 23.19 1.27
N SER A 381 13.41 23.18 1.35
CA SER A 381 14.12 23.66 2.55
C SER A 381 13.94 25.17 2.70
N TYR A 382 13.58 25.61 3.90
CA TYR A 382 13.49 27.01 4.29
C TYR A 382 14.64 27.38 5.23
N ASN A 383 15.48 28.35 4.85
CA ASN A 383 16.55 28.83 5.71
C ASN A 383 16.01 29.88 6.69
N PHE A 384 15.87 29.49 7.95
CA PHE A 384 15.43 30.38 9.03
C PHE A 384 16.61 30.94 9.79
N ILE A 385 16.61 32.25 10.02
CA ILE A 385 17.62 32.96 10.81
C ILE A 385 16.89 33.78 11.87
N ILE A 386 17.27 33.61 13.12
CA ILE A 386 16.73 34.40 14.23
C ILE A 386 17.22 35.83 14.08
N ASP A 387 16.33 36.74 13.82
CA ASP A 387 16.64 38.17 13.87
C ASP A 387 16.81 38.58 15.35
N LEU A 388 18.04 38.52 15.83
CA LEU A 388 18.41 39.12 17.11
C LEU A 388 18.45 40.62 16.97
N GLY A 389 17.32 41.27 16.69
CA GLY A 389 17.24 42.69 16.48
C GLY A 389 18.33 43.44 17.24
N VAL A 390 19.35 43.94 16.53
CA VAL A 390 20.38 44.74 17.11
C VAL A 390 19.68 46.00 17.64
N LEU A 391 19.43 46.04 18.94
CA LEU A 391 19.13 47.27 19.60
C LEU A 391 20.30 48.20 19.30
N GLU A 392 20.21 49.06 18.27
CA GLU A 392 21.11 50.17 18.09
C GLU A 392 21.10 50.94 19.41
N LYS A 393 22.12 50.69 20.25
CA LYS A 393 22.35 51.50 21.40
C LYS A 393 22.62 52.90 20.86
N PHE A 394 21.63 53.76 20.96
CA PHE A 394 21.84 55.21 20.82
C PHE A 394 22.93 55.59 21.83
N ILE A 395 24.15 55.66 21.37
CA ILE A 395 25.22 56.31 22.12
C ILE A 395 24.95 57.80 21.99
N PRO A 396 24.63 58.52 23.10
CA PRO A 396 24.43 59.97 23.00
C PRO A 396 25.79 60.59 22.65
N ILE A 397 25.90 61.11 21.42
CA ILE A 397 27.07 61.91 21.00
C ILE A 397 26.90 63.31 21.61
N ASN A 398 27.12 63.46 22.89
CA ASN A 398 27.32 64.78 23.52
C ASN A 398 28.09 64.59 24.84
N HIS A 399 29.40 64.44 24.76
CA HIS A 399 30.29 64.81 25.82
C HIS A 399 30.95 66.13 25.46
N ALA A 400 30.38 67.30 25.92
CA ALA A 400 31.04 68.52 25.92
C ALA A 400 32.02 68.56 27.12
N ILE A 401 33.32 68.49 26.84
CA ILE A 401 34.36 68.65 27.83
C ILE A 401 34.53 70.17 28.02
N TYR A 402 34.06 70.69 29.14
CA TYR A 402 34.37 72.11 29.56
C TYR A 402 35.72 72.09 30.26
N GLN A 403 36.68 72.73 29.62
CA GLN A 403 38.01 72.95 30.21
C GLN A 403 37.90 74.17 31.13
N ASN A 404 38.05 73.92 32.44
CA ASN A 404 38.18 75.03 33.41
C ASN A 404 39.60 75.60 33.32
N TYR A 405 39.71 76.92 32.96
CA TYR A 405 40.93 77.67 33.16
C TYR A 405 40.90 78.29 34.54
N PRO A 406 41.97 78.14 35.36
CA PRO A 406 42.11 78.94 36.58
C PRO A 406 42.63 80.33 36.24
N ASN A 407 42.11 81.34 36.94
CA ASN A 407 42.65 82.75 36.98
C ASN A 407 43.99 82.78 37.70
#